data_2afb1d78cc709cfb5a8002030d2cef2e
#
_entry.id   2afb1d78cc709cfb5a8002030d2cef2e
#
_cell.length_a   1.000
_cell.length_b   1.000
_cell.length_c   1.000
_cell.angle_alpha   90.00
_cell.angle_beta   90.00
_cell.angle_gamma   90.00
#
_symmetry.space_group_name_H-M   'P 1'
#
loop_
_entity.id
_entity.type
_entity.pdbx_description
1 polymer ?
#
loop_
_entity_poly.entity_id
_entity_poly.type
_entity_poly.pdbx_seq_one_letter_code
_entity_poly.pdbx_strand_id
1 'polypeptide(L)'
;MTVLAVVLSGCSGADDGDESQSSREKSTNPGSSAFEPPRLETKATIGNVEGRIAAERRSRVKRDVTEIVDAWLDAAYVAGDFPRTDFDDAFPGFSSGARDDARSDAGLMSNQAIGDRVESVQATKRRLRIDVLATGKKAVGVTARFVLLMDLELDSGSDAERSERVAGSLFMTWRQGGWQVFGYDVKRGLA
;
A
#
# COMPACT_ATOMS: atom_id res chain seq x y z
N MET A 1 30.41 28.17 -38.14
CA MET A 1 31.86 28.15 -37.83
C MET A 1 31.98 27.25 -36.59
N THR A 2 32.59 26.15 -36.48
CA THR A 2 33.58 25.43 -37.27
C THR A 2 33.49 23.97 -36.89
N VAL A 3 33.49 23.14 -37.87
CA VAL A 3 33.64 21.68 -37.90
C VAL A 3 34.97 21.27 -37.26
N LEU A 4 35.05 20.13 -36.60
CA LEU A 4 36.14 19.20 -36.81
C LEU A 4 35.81 17.77 -36.42
N ALA A 5 35.81 16.90 -37.39
CA ALA A 5 35.85 15.44 -37.27
C ALA A 5 37.31 15.00 -37.20
N VAL A 6 37.62 13.92 -36.48
CA VAL A 6 38.79 13.07 -36.80
C VAL A 6 38.43 11.61 -36.60
N VAL A 7 38.65 10.88 -37.70
CA VAL A 7 38.65 9.44 -37.91
C VAL A 7 40.09 8.94 -37.76
N LEU A 8 40.31 7.65 -37.41
CA LEU A 8 41.32 6.71 -37.90
C LEU A 8 41.48 5.58 -36.87
N SER A 9 41.10 4.36 -37.17
CA SER A 9 41.71 3.34 -38.05
C SER A 9 42.79 2.47 -37.38
N GLY A 10 42.51 1.18 -37.45
CA GLY A 10 43.44 0.09 -37.71
C GLY A 10 44.10 -0.51 -36.50
N CYS A 11 44.33 -1.79 -36.34
CA CYS A 11 44.74 -2.81 -37.27
C CYS A 11 44.53 -4.22 -36.68
N SER A 12 44.44 -5.14 -37.59
CA SER A 12 44.47 -6.60 -37.47
C SER A 12 45.73 -7.13 -36.81
N GLY A 13 45.61 -8.27 -36.17
CA GLY A 13 46.70 -9.17 -35.80
C GLY A 13 46.08 -10.53 -35.50
N ALA A 14 46.17 -11.45 -36.42
CA ALA A 14 45.93 -12.86 -36.24
C ALA A 14 47.22 -13.45 -35.64
N ASP A 15 47.12 -14.33 -34.68
CA ASP A 15 48.03 -15.49 -34.57
C ASP A 15 47.40 -16.61 -33.73
N ASP A 16 47.73 -17.81 -34.18
CA ASP A 16 47.22 -19.10 -33.77
C ASP A 16 47.70 -19.54 -32.38
N GLY A 17 46.93 -20.43 -31.74
CA GLY A 17 47.50 -21.50 -30.96
C GLY A 17 46.95 -21.64 -29.56
N ASP A 18 46.27 -22.69 -29.42
CA ASP A 18 46.31 -23.69 -28.37
C ASP A 18 45.07 -23.88 -27.49
N GLU A 19 44.58 -25.10 -27.63
CA GLU A 19 43.49 -25.70 -26.88
C GLU A 19 43.77 -25.71 -25.38
N SER A 20 42.84 -25.16 -24.63
CA SER A 20 42.58 -25.62 -23.26
C SER A 20 41.12 -25.46 -22.94
N GLN A 21 40.42 -26.58 -22.99
CA GLN A 21 39.11 -26.77 -22.47
C GLN A 21 39.06 -26.39 -20.99
N SER A 22 38.54 -25.24 -20.68
CA SER A 22 38.07 -24.91 -19.34
C SER A 22 36.56 -24.79 -19.37
N SER A 23 35.92 -25.82 -18.87
CA SER A 23 34.50 -25.90 -18.62
C SER A 23 34.06 -24.70 -17.79
N ARG A 24 33.50 -23.69 -18.42
CA ARG A 24 32.72 -22.67 -17.72
C ARG A 24 31.43 -23.31 -17.27
N GLU A 25 31.39 -23.79 -16.06
CA GLU A 25 30.16 -23.99 -15.33
C GLU A 25 29.38 -22.70 -15.33
N LYS A 26 28.33 -22.74 -16.14
CA LYS A 26 27.27 -21.72 -16.15
C LYS A 26 26.55 -21.85 -14.83
N SER A 27 27.00 -21.10 -13.83
CA SER A 27 26.28 -20.92 -12.57
C SER A 27 24.95 -20.25 -12.90
N THR A 28 23.97 -21.06 -13.21
CA THR A 28 22.57 -20.68 -13.18
C THR A 28 22.21 -20.56 -11.70
N ASN A 29 22.35 -19.37 -11.17
CA ASN A 29 21.76 -18.99 -9.92
C ASN A 29 20.23 -19.05 -10.13
N PRO A 30 19.51 -20.04 -9.57
CA PRO A 30 18.06 -20.01 -9.58
C PRO A 30 17.68 -18.83 -8.66
N GLY A 31 17.33 -17.70 -9.26
CA GLY A 31 16.77 -16.59 -8.51
C GLY A 31 15.66 -17.15 -7.61
N SER A 32 15.88 -17.08 -6.31
CA SER A 32 14.82 -17.24 -5.32
C SER A 32 13.79 -16.17 -5.63
N SER A 33 12.80 -16.52 -6.47
CA SER A 33 11.52 -15.84 -6.46
C SER A 33 10.95 -16.12 -5.07
N ALA A 34 11.22 -15.23 -4.13
CA ALA A 34 10.50 -15.22 -2.88
C ALA A 34 9.02 -15.21 -3.27
N PHE A 35 8.31 -16.27 -2.93
CA PHE A 35 6.87 -16.38 -3.13
C PHE A 35 6.24 -15.32 -2.23
N GLU A 36 6.01 -14.13 -2.79
CA GLU A 36 5.23 -13.10 -2.12
C GLU A 36 3.78 -13.62 -2.10
N PRO A 37 3.22 -13.90 -0.92
CA PRO A 37 1.86 -14.41 -0.85
C PRO A 37 0.91 -13.40 -1.51
N PRO A 38 -0.11 -13.85 -2.26
CA PRO A 38 -1.02 -12.95 -2.96
C PRO A 38 -1.66 -11.99 -1.96
N ARG A 39 -1.52 -10.69 -2.20
CA ARG A 39 -2.13 -9.65 -1.37
C ARG A 39 -3.64 -9.82 -1.41
N LEU A 40 -4.26 -9.82 -0.24
CA LEU A 40 -5.70 -9.94 -0.13
C LEU A 40 -6.38 -8.68 -0.71
N GLU A 41 -7.16 -8.87 -1.77
CA GLU A 41 -7.92 -7.78 -2.40
C GLU A 41 -9.06 -7.28 -1.52
N THR A 42 -9.24 -5.96 -1.50
CA THR A 42 -10.35 -5.32 -0.79
C THR A 42 -11.67 -5.51 -1.55
N LYS A 43 -12.66 -6.12 -0.91
CA LYS A 43 -14.02 -6.23 -1.44
C LYS A 43 -14.75 -4.90 -1.25
N ALA A 44 -14.66 -4.00 -2.25
CA ALA A 44 -15.26 -2.68 -2.23
C ALA A 44 -16.62 -2.65 -2.94
N THR A 45 -17.59 -1.96 -2.31
CA THR A 45 -18.93 -1.73 -2.85
C THR A 45 -19.33 -0.26 -2.72
N ILE A 46 -20.09 0.26 -3.71
CA ILE A 46 -20.80 1.52 -3.54
C ILE A 46 -22.05 1.24 -2.71
N GLY A 47 -22.22 1.99 -1.65
CA GLY A 47 -23.39 1.99 -0.80
C GLY A 47 -24.43 3.02 -1.24
N ASN A 48 -24.78 3.95 -0.35
CA ASN A 48 -25.72 5.02 -0.67
C ASN A 48 -25.08 6.09 -1.56
N VAL A 49 -25.86 6.64 -2.47
CA VAL A 49 -25.47 7.79 -3.27
C VAL A 49 -26.51 8.87 -3.04
N GLU A 50 -26.13 9.89 -2.28
CA GLU A 50 -26.94 11.08 -2.12
C GLU A 50 -26.68 12.02 -3.28
N GLY A 51 -27.74 12.40 -4.02
CA GLY A 51 -27.63 13.16 -5.25
C GLY A 51 -27.53 12.28 -6.51
N ARG A 52 -27.08 12.86 -7.61
CA ARG A 52 -26.99 12.19 -8.91
C ARG A 52 -25.56 12.15 -9.43
N ILE A 53 -25.10 10.97 -9.85
CA ILE A 53 -23.78 10.75 -10.42
C ILE A 53 -23.85 9.64 -11.47
N ALA A 54 -23.19 9.80 -12.61
CA ALA A 54 -23.13 8.81 -13.68
C ALA A 54 -22.44 7.53 -13.24
N ALA A 55 -22.73 6.39 -13.88
CA ALA A 55 -22.19 5.08 -13.53
C ALA A 55 -20.66 5.04 -13.62
N GLU A 56 -20.10 5.63 -14.69
CA GLU A 56 -18.65 5.69 -14.92
C GLU A 56 -17.94 6.48 -13.81
N ARG A 57 -18.57 7.52 -13.30
CA ARG A 57 -18.05 8.30 -12.17
C ARG A 57 -18.13 7.53 -10.86
N ARG A 58 -19.18 6.73 -10.65
CA ARG A 58 -19.27 5.84 -9.47
C ARG A 58 -18.14 4.83 -9.47
N SER A 59 -17.87 4.23 -10.63
CA SER A 59 -16.77 3.27 -10.79
C SER A 59 -15.42 3.91 -10.51
N ARG A 60 -15.20 5.14 -10.96
CA ARG A 60 -13.99 5.91 -10.68
C ARG A 60 -13.86 6.22 -9.18
N VAL A 61 -14.92 6.76 -8.56
CA VAL A 61 -14.92 7.03 -7.11
C VAL A 61 -14.61 5.76 -6.32
N LYS A 62 -15.23 4.63 -6.70
CA LYS A 62 -14.97 3.34 -6.05
C LYS A 62 -13.48 2.99 -6.13
N ARG A 63 -12.88 3.03 -7.32
CA ARG A 63 -11.47 2.70 -7.52
C ARG A 63 -10.56 3.64 -6.72
N ASP A 64 -10.72 4.94 -6.90
CA ASP A 64 -9.83 5.95 -6.33
C ASP A 64 -9.89 5.97 -4.78
N VAL A 65 -11.09 5.78 -4.21
CA VAL A 65 -11.26 5.68 -2.75
C VAL A 65 -10.72 4.36 -2.21
N THR A 66 -10.91 3.25 -2.93
CA THR A 66 -10.34 1.94 -2.52
C THR A 66 -8.83 2.00 -2.49
N GLU A 67 -8.19 2.59 -3.49
CA GLU A 67 -6.75 2.76 -3.56
C GLU A 67 -6.19 3.53 -2.35
N ILE A 68 -6.83 4.62 -1.94
CA ILE A 68 -6.39 5.39 -0.76
C ILE A 68 -6.57 4.60 0.54
N VAL A 69 -7.72 3.90 0.70
CA VAL A 69 -7.96 3.08 1.89
C VAL A 69 -6.96 1.93 1.97
N ASP A 70 -6.70 1.26 0.85
CA ASP A 70 -5.74 0.16 0.79
C ASP A 70 -4.32 0.64 1.07
N ALA A 71 -3.91 1.77 0.48
CA ALA A 71 -2.61 2.36 0.73
C ALA A 71 -2.39 2.68 2.22
N TRP A 72 -3.41 3.21 2.91
CA TRP A 72 -3.34 3.43 4.34
C TRP A 72 -3.31 2.12 5.14
N LEU A 73 -4.20 1.16 4.86
CA LEU A 73 -4.24 -0.12 5.57
C LEU A 73 -2.92 -0.89 5.42
N ASP A 74 -2.32 -0.84 4.23
CA ASP A 74 -1.02 -1.45 3.98
C ASP A 74 0.07 -0.70 4.76
N ALA A 75 0.18 0.61 4.59
CA ALA A 75 1.23 1.40 5.22
C ALA A 75 1.15 1.41 6.75
N ALA A 76 -0.04 1.38 7.32
CA ALA A 76 -0.24 1.48 8.77
C ALA A 76 -0.23 0.13 9.50
N TYR A 77 -0.68 -0.95 8.85
CA TYR A 77 -0.92 -2.22 9.55
C TYR A 77 -0.27 -3.44 8.91
N VAL A 78 -0.30 -3.59 7.58
CA VAL A 78 -0.10 -4.92 6.96
C VAL A 78 1.23 -5.06 6.25
N ALA A 79 1.67 -4.00 5.55
CA ALA A 79 2.88 -4.05 4.74
C ALA A 79 4.11 -3.54 5.51
N GLY A 80 5.28 -3.91 5.00
CA GLY A 80 6.59 -3.53 5.52
C GLY A 80 7.38 -4.72 6.02
N ASP A 81 8.65 -4.46 6.31
CA ASP A 81 9.54 -5.43 6.92
C ASP A 81 9.35 -5.38 8.44
N PHE A 82 9.00 -6.48 9.05
CA PHE A 82 8.83 -6.62 10.50
C PHE A 82 10.06 -7.25 11.14
N PRO A 83 10.43 -6.86 12.39
CA PRO A 83 9.82 -5.83 13.25
C PRO A 83 10.01 -4.42 12.68
N ARG A 84 9.01 -3.57 12.89
CA ARG A 84 8.97 -2.23 12.30
C ARG A 84 8.78 -1.15 13.36
N THR A 85 9.62 -0.11 13.33
CA THR A 85 9.56 1.04 14.25
C THR A 85 9.26 2.36 13.54
N ASP A 86 9.46 2.42 12.21
CA ASP A 86 9.19 3.60 11.41
C ASP A 86 7.78 3.55 10.80
N PHE A 87 6.96 4.54 11.16
CA PHE A 87 5.60 4.76 10.69
C PHE A 87 5.36 6.19 10.16
N ASP A 88 6.41 6.89 9.78
CA ASP A 88 6.29 8.29 9.31
C ASP A 88 5.39 8.41 8.08
N ASP A 89 5.44 7.44 7.19
CA ASP A 89 4.63 7.35 5.97
C ASP A 89 3.35 6.52 6.13
N ALA A 90 2.91 6.23 7.36
CA ALA A 90 1.78 5.35 7.62
C ALA A 90 0.41 5.90 7.16
N PHE A 91 0.30 7.20 6.83
CA PHE A 91 -0.96 7.88 6.54
C PHE A 91 -1.01 8.50 5.13
N PRO A 92 -0.81 7.72 4.05
CA PRO A 92 -0.94 8.23 2.69
C PRO A 92 -2.38 8.65 2.41
N GLY A 93 -2.56 9.73 1.65
CA GLY A 93 -3.89 10.24 1.30
C GLY A 93 -4.63 11.02 2.40
N PHE A 94 -4.04 11.17 3.58
CA PHE A 94 -4.59 12.01 4.65
C PHE A 94 -4.20 13.48 4.42
N SER A 95 -5.12 14.40 4.73
CA SER A 95 -4.80 15.83 4.84
C SER A 95 -3.82 16.05 6.00
N SER A 96 -3.12 17.19 6.02
CA SER A 96 -2.16 17.47 7.09
C SER A 96 -2.78 17.36 8.48
N GLY A 97 -3.94 17.99 8.72
CA GLY A 97 -4.61 17.92 10.01
C GLY A 97 -5.02 16.51 10.40
N ALA A 98 -5.68 15.76 9.48
CA ALA A 98 -6.07 14.38 9.77
C ALA A 98 -4.86 13.45 9.98
N ARG A 99 -3.71 13.74 9.37
CA ARG A 99 -2.47 13.00 9.57
C ARG A 99 -1.88 13.27 10.96
N ASP A 100 -1.91 14.51 11.41
CA ASP A 100 -1.42 14.90 12.74
C ASP A 100 -2.30 14.27 13.83
N ASP A 101 -3.63 14.26 13.64
CA ASP A 101 -4.57 13.56 14.52
C ASP A 101 -4.28 12.04 14.53
N ALA A 102 -4.10 11.42 13.35
CA ALA A 102 -3.83 10.01 13.22
C ALA A 102 -2.48 9.58 13.85
N ARG A 103 -1.47 10.45 13.81
CA ARG A 103 -0.21 10.23 14.53
C ARG A 103 -0.40 10.30 16.05
N SER A 104 -1.25 11.19 16.53
CA SER A 104 -1.60 11.27 17.94
C SER A 104 -2.36 10.04 18.42
N ASP A 105 -3.16 9.44 17.52
CA ASP A 105 -3.93 8.21 17.75
C ASP A 105 -3.19 6.95 17.24
N ALA A 106 -1.86 6.96 17.18
CA ALA A 106 -1.06 5.94 16.50
C ALA A 106 -1.37 4.50 16.93
N GLY A 107 -1.65 4.27 18.22
CA GLY A 107 -2.03 2.95 18.72
C GLY A 107 -3.34 2.40 18.15
N LEU A 108 -4.23 3.30 17.70
CA LEU A 108 -5.49 2.98 17.05
C LEU A 108 -5.34 2.93 15.53
N MET A 109 -4.58 3.87 14.96
CA MET A 109 -4.53 4.15 13.54
C MET A 109 -3.37 3.45 12.81
N SER A 110 -2.51 2.74 13.54
CA SER A 110 -1.38 1.97 13.00
C SER A 110 -0.91 0.88 13.96
N ASN A 111 0.07 0.08 13.54
CA ASN A 111 0.75 -0.87 14.43
C ASN A 111 1.94 -0.23 15.20
N GLN A 112 2.10 1.08 15.19
CA GLN A 112 3.25 1.76 15.79
C GLN A 112 3.47 1.39 17.27
N ALA A 113 2.41 1.23 18.04
CA ALA A 113 2.52 0.91 19.47
C ALA A 113 3.08 -0.50 19.77
N ILE A 114 3.11 -1.38 18.78
CA ILE A 114 3.53 -2.79 18.93
C ILE A 114 4.52 -3.21 17.83
N GLY A 115 4.87 -2.32 16.91
CA GLY A 115 5.57 -2.66 15.68
C GLY A 115 6.97 -3.24 15.88
N ASP A 116 7.63 -2.90 17.00
CA ASP A 116 8.91 -3.46 17.43
C ASP A 116 8.83 -4.93 17.87
N ARG A 117 7.63 -5.41 18.20
CA ARG A 117 7.37 -6.78 18.65
C ARG A 117 6.65 -7.64 17.62
N VAL A 118 6.16 -7.03 16.54
CA VAL A 118 5.46 -7.76 15.47
C VAL A 118 6.49 -8.46 14.60
N GLU A 119 6.36 -9.77 14.43
CA GLU A 119 7.17 -10.58 13.52
C GLU A 119 6.50 -10.72 12.16
N SER A 120 5.18 -10.86 12.14
CA SER A 120 4.41 -10.92 10.90
C SER A 120 3.00 -10.38 11.06
N VAL A 121 2.41 -9.92 9.94
CA VAL A 121 1.00 -9.53 9.85
C VAL A 121 0.39 -10.12 8.59
N GLN A 122 -0.71 -10.84 8.75
CA GLN A 122 -1.48 -11.37 7.64
C GLN A 122 -2.91 -10.80 7.65
N ALA A 123 -3.28 -10.04 6.64
CA ALA A 123 -4.67 -9.64 6.46
C ALA A 123 -5.53 -10.84 6.04
N THR A 124 -6.61 -11.11 6.79
CA THR A 124 -7.54 -12.22 6.52
C THR A 124 -8.86 -11.75 5.94
N LYS A 125 -9.18 -10.46 6.10
CA LYS A 125 -10.37 -9.85 5.50
C LYS A 125 -10.20 -8.37 5.29
N ARG A 126 -10.58 -7.89 4.09
CA ARG A 126 -10.69 -6.47 3.76
C ARG A 126 -12.05 -6.21 3.12
N ARG A 127 -12.87 -5.36 3.72
CA ARG A 127 -14.15 -4.93 3.18
C ARG A 127 -14.25 -3.42 3.23
N LEU A 128 -14.85 -2.86 2.18
CA LEU A 128 -15.06 -1.43 2.05
C LEU A 128 -16.46 -1.15 1.49
N ARG A 129 -17.23 -0.31 2.17
CA ARG A 129 -18.49 0.25 1.69
C ARG A 129 -18.33 1.75 1.56
N ILE A 130 -18.64 2.29 0.39
CA ILE A 130 -18.40 3.68 0.03
C ILE A 130 -19.77 4.36 -0.16
N ASP A 131 -20.14 5.25 0.74
CA ASP A 131 -21.30 6.11 0.60
C ASP A 131 -20.86 7.45 0.00
N VAL A 132 -21.56 7.95 -1.01
CA VAL A 132 -21.14 9.09 -1.83
C VAL A 132 -22.13 10.23 -1.69
N LEU A 133 -21.62 11.42 -1.41
CA LEU A 133 -22.34 12.68 -1.53
C LEU A 133 -22.00 13.33 -2.87
N ALA A 134 -23.03 13.61 -3.67
CA ALA A 134 -22.88 14.22 -4.99
C ALA A 134 -23.68 15.53 -5.11
N THR A 135 -23.03 16.55 -5.66
CA THR A 135 -23.63 17.85 -5.97
C THR A 135 -23.28 18.24 -7.40
N GLY A 136 -24.25 18.72 -8.17
CA GLY A 136 -24.02 19.14 -9.57
C GLY A 136 -23.43 18.02 -10.44
N LYS A 137 -23.86 16.77 -10.24
CA LYS A 137 -23.38 15.57 -10.93
C LYS A 137 -21.89 15.22 -10.62
N LYS A 138 -21.29 15.79 -9.59
CA LYS A 138 -19.92 15.51 -9.14
C LYS A 138 -19.97 14.94 -7.73
N ALA A 139 -19.16 13.91 -7.45
CA ALA A 139 -18.90 13.47 -6.09
C ALA A 139 -18.04 14.53 -5.38
N VAL A 140 -18.47 14.96 -4.21
CA VAL A 140 -17.81 16.01 -3.41
C VAL A 140 -17.39 15.52 -2.05
N GLY A 141 -18.02 14.47 -1.54
CA GLY A 141 -17.69 13.84 -0.27
C GLY A 141 -17.94 12.33 -0.32
N VAL A 142 -17.21 11.61 0.51
CA VAL A 142 -17.33 10.17 0.67
C VAL A 142 -17.21 9.81 2.14
N THR A 143 -18.05 8.86 2.58
CA THR A 143 -17.83 8.10 3.81
C THR A 143 -17.42 6.68 3.43
N ALA A 144 -16.16 6.33 3.68
CA ALA A 144 -15.58 5.04 3.40
C ALA A 144 -15.61 4.18 4.68
N ARG A 145 -16.61 3.28 4.81
CA ARG A 145 -16.72 2.36 5.95
C ARG A 145 -15.93 1.11 5.65
N PHE A 146 -14.97 0.78 6.49
CA PHE A 146 -14.07 -0.35 6.28
C PHE A 146 -14.06 -1.34 7.44
N VAL A 147 -13.62 -2.55 7.13
CA VAL A 147 -13.27 -3.61 8.09
C VAL A 147 -12.00 -4.28 7.59
N LEU A 148 -10.98 -4.28 8.42
CA LEU A 148 -9.78 -5.10 8.32
C LEU A 148 -9.81 -6.14 9.44
N LEU A 149 -9.64 -7.42 9.09
CA LEU A 149 -9.23 -8.47 10.03
C LEU A 149 -7.81 -8.87 9.67
N MET A 150 -6.98 -9.05 10.67
CA MET A 150 -5.59 -9.44 10.52
C MET A 150 -5.16 -10.37 11.65
N ASP A 151 -4.30 -11.30 11.31
CA ASP A 151 -3.61 -12.15 12.27
C ASP A 151 -2.19 -11.59 12.45
N LEU A 152 -1.74 -11.49 13.69
CA LEU A 152 -0.43 -10.99 14.08
C LEU A 152 0.34 -12.08 14.82
N GLU A 153 1.62 -12.19 14.49
CA GLU A 153 2.61 -12.95 15.25
C GLU A 153 3.51 -11.95 15.97
N LEU A 154 3.73 -12.15 17.27
CA LEU A 154 4.54 -11.30 18.14
C LEU A 154 5.73 -12.10 18.67
N ASP A 155 6.85 -11.43 18.92
CA ASP A 155 8.12 -12.01 19.36
C ASP A 155 8.05 -12.83 20.65
N SER A 156 7.11 -12.51 21.55
CA SER A 156 7.00 -13.21 22.83
C SER A 156 5.69 -12.88 23.57
N GLY A 157 5.34 -13.73 24.54
CA GLY A 157 4.27 -13.52 25.49
C GLY A 157 3.07 -14.46 25.33
N SER A 158 2.08 -14.30 26.21
CA SER A 158 0.83 -15.09 26.19
C SER A 158 -0.04 -14.81 24.94
N ASP A 159 0.22 -13.71 24.26
CA ASP A 159 -0.52 -13.24 23.09
C ASP A 159 0.38 -13.25 21.82
N ALA A 160 1.31 -14.24 21.75
CA ALA A 160 2.24 -14.37 20.63
C ALA A 160 1.52 -14.49 19.29
N GLU A 161 0.35 -15.09 19.28
CA GLU A 161 -0.55 -15.14 18.12
C GLU A 161 -1.89 -14.52 18.51
N ARG A 162 -2.36 -13.54 17.75
CA ARG A 162 -3.66 -12.94 17.99
C ARG A 162 -4.32 -12.41 16.72
N SER A 163 -5.64 -12.51 16.67
CA SER A 163 -6.43 -11.90 15.60
C SER A 163 -6.98 -10.56 16.07
N GLU A 164 -6.80 -9.54 15.25
CA GLU A 164 -7.28 -8.19 15.50
C GLU A 164 -8.26 -7.71 14.44
N ARG A 165 -9.16 -6.85 14.85
CA ARG A 165 -10.11 -6.17 14.00
C ARG A 165 -9.93 -4.67 14.12
N VAL A 166 -9.70 -4.03 12.96
CA VAL A 166 -9.75 -2.57 12.79
C VAL A 166 -10.94 -2.25 11.90
N ALA A 167 -11.83 -1.39 12.37
CA ALA A 167 -13.02 -1.04 11.60
C ALA A 167 -13.52 0.36 11.93
N GLY A 168 -14.17 0.99 10.96
CA GLY A 168 -14.69 2.33 11.16
C GLY A 168 -15.03 3.03 9.86
N SER A 169 -14.89 4.35 9.90
CA SER A 169 -15.18 5.24 8.78
C SER A 169 -14.04 6.22 8.56
N LEU A 170 -13.67 6.41 7.29
CA LEU A 170 -12.87 7.55 6.85
C LEU A 170 -13.78 8.54 6.16
N PHE A 171 -13.67 9.80 6.51
CA PHE A 171 -14.39 10.91 5.88
C PHE A 171 -13.48 11.58 4.86
N MET A 172 -13.90 11.60 3.59
CA MET A 172 -13.06 12.05 2.49
C MET A 172 -13.72 13.16 1.70
N THR A 173 -12.91 14.07 1.19
CA THR A 173 -13.34 15.16 0.32
C THR A 173 -12.46 15.26 -0.91
N TRP A 174 -13.02 15.80 -2.00
CA TRP A 174 -12.27 16.04 -3.23
C TRP A 174 -11.54 17.37 -3.15
N ARG A 175 -10.22 17.36 -3.13
CA ARG A 175 -9.37 18.57 -3.12
C ARG A 175 -8.14 18.39 -4.01
N GLN A 176 -7.71 19.46 -4.64
CA GLN A 176 -6.45 19.52 -5.42
C GLN A 176 -6.29 18.38 -6.45
N GLY A 177 -7.41 17.95 -7.03
CA GLY A 177 -7.40 16.90 -8.06
C GLY A 177 -7.44 15.47 -7.52
N GLY A 178 -7.62 15.25 -6.22
CA GLY A 178 -7.70 13.92 -5.59
C GLY A 178 -8.62 13.85 -4.38
N TRP A 179 -8.90 12.63 -3.94
CA TRP A 179 -9.57 12.39 -2.67
C TRP A 179 -8.56 12.51 -1.53
N GLN A 180 -8.98 13.14 -0.43
CA GLN A 180 -8.18 13.25 0.79
C GLN A 180 -9.05 12.89 1.99
N VAL A 181 -8.50 12.11 2.92
CA VAL A 181 -9.08 11.85 4.23
C VAL A 181 -8.90 13.12 5.08
N PHE A 182 -10.00 13.66 5.58
CA PHE A 182 -9.99 14.85 6.45
C PHE A 182 -10.46 14.55 7.87
N GLY A 183 -10.90 13.33 8.15
CA GLY A 183 -11.31 12.87 9.47
C GLY A 183 -11.62 11.39 9.46
N TYR A 184 -11.76 10.80 10.63
CA TYR A 184 -12.01 9.38 10.81
C TYR A 184 -12.79 9.11 12.11
N ASP A 185 -13.42 7.93 12.17
CA ASP A 185 -13.97 7.29 13.37
C ASP A 185 -13.61 5.81 13.28
N VAL A 186 -12.61 5.38 14.05
CA VAL A 186 -12.00 4.06 13.96
C VAL A 186 -12.02 3.39 15.32
N LYS A 187 -12.21 2.07 15.33
CA LYS A 187 -12.12 1.21 16.51
C LYS A 187 -11.18 0.05 16.20
N ARG A 188 -10.37 -0.31 17.17
CA ARG A 188 -9.47 -1.44 17.13
C ARG A 188 -9.69 -2.33 18.37
N GLY A 189 -9.61 -3.64 18.20
CA GLY A 189 -9.73 -4.62 19.26
C GLY A 189 -9.50 -6.03 18.75
N LEU A 190 -9.59 -7.00 19.65
CA LEU A 190 -9.53 -8.42 19.26
C LEU A 190 -10.69 -8.78 18.34
N ALA A 191 -10.46 -9.72 17.41
CA ALA A 191 -11.43 -10.18 16.41
C ALA A 191 -12.37 -11.26 16.98
#